data_deae55d026cb9ef71f8fe73fccb1bead
#
_entry.id   deae55d026cb9ef71f8fe73fccb1bead
#
_cell.length_a   1.000
_cell.length_b   1.000
_cell.length_c   1.000
_cell.angle_alpha   90.00
_cell.angle_beta   90.00
_cell.angle_gamma   90.00
#
_symmetry.space_group_name_H-M   'P 1'
#
loop_
_entity.id
_entity.type
_entity.pdbx_description
1 polymer ?
#
loop_
_entity_poly.entity_id
_entity_poly.type
_entity_poly.pdbx_seq_one_letter_code
_entity_poly.pdbx_strand_id
1 'polypeptide(L)'
;MTDLVDIRGLTRSFGGPAILDGIDLTIAAGEFVALLGRSGSGKSTLLRVLAGLDDAPARQLRLPQRRSVVFQEPRLMPWKTVVDNVTLGVKRRDARSIATQALEDVGLSHRQNAWPLTLSGGEAQRAALARALVREPELLLLDEPFAALDALTRLRMHGLVFDLWQKHRPAVLLVTHDVGEAITLADRILVLDGGRFTKEIRVSLDHPRRRSDPEATRIEAELLTELGVEPLHA
;
A
#
# COMPACT_ATOMS: atom_id res chain seq x y z
N MET A 1 -10.60 19.71 4.09
CA MET A 1 -10.69 18.41 3.36
C MET A 1 -11.28 17.41 4.35
N THR A 2 -12.25 16.60 3.93
CA THR A 2 -12.89 15.64 4.83
C THR A 2 -12.02 14.38 4.89
N ASP A 3 -11.65 13.94 6.10
CA ASP A 3 -10.87 12.71 6.28
C ASP A 3 -11.69 11.51 5.82
N LEU A 4 -11.13 10.70 4.93
CA LEU A 4 -11.72 9.48 4.40
C LEU A 4 -11.59 8.34 5.42
N VAL A 5 -10.44 8.25 6.08
CA VAL A 5 -10.17 7.38 7.21
C VAL A 5 -10.05 8.24 8.45
N ASP A 6 -10.76 7.89 9.52
CA ASP A 6 -10.65 8.56 10.82
C ASP A 6 -10.76 7.53 11.95
N ILE A 7 -9.63 7.24 12.57
CA ILE A 7 -9.46 6.27 13.65
C ILE A 7 -9.01 7.00 14.89
N ARG A 8 -9.62 6.69 16.03
CA ARG A 8 -9.25 7.24 17.34
C ARG A 8 -9.18 6.16 18.40
N GLY A 9 -8.02 6.06 19.05
CA GLY A 9 -7.80 5.16 20.17
C GLY A 9 -7.95 3.68 19.80
N LEU A 10 -7.51 3.26 18.60
CA LEU A 10 -7.55 1.88 18.17
C LEU A 10 -6.53 1.06 18.97
N THR A 11 -7.01 -0.03 19.58
CA THR A 11 -6.16 -0.94 20.36
C THR A 11 -6.41 -2.37 19.93
N ARG A 12 -5.35 -3.18 19.80
CA ARG A 12 -5.44 -4.59 19.44
C ARG A 12 -4.44 -5.44 20.21
N SER A 13 -4.91 -6.52 20.83
CA SER A 13 -4.07 -7.53 21.47
C SER A 13 -4.58 -8.94 21.10
N PHE A 14 -3.72 -9.95 21.22
CA PHE A 14 -4.03 -11.37 20.98
C PHE A 14 -3.71 -12.22 22.21
N GLY A 15 -4.25 -11.82 23.36
CA GLY A 15 -4.03 -12.51 24.64
C GLY A 15 -2.71 -12.19 25.34
N GLY A 16 -1.97 -11.19 24.87
CA GLY A 16 -0.71 -10.68 25.42
C GLY A 16 -0.67 -9.16 25.41
N PRO A 17 0.52 -8.56 25.39
CA PRO A 17 0.70 -7.11 25.24
C PRO A 17 -0.03 -6.58 23.99
N ALA A 18 -0.43 -5.31 24.04
CA ALA A 18 -1.08 -4.67 22.90
C ALA A 18 -0.11 -4.58 21.71
N ILE A 19 -0.56 -5.08 20.54
CA ILE A 19 0.17 -4.95 19.27
C ILE A 19 -0.11 -3.58 18.64
N LEU A 20 -1.32 -3.05 18.84
CA LEU A 20 -1.68 -1.67 18.55
C LEU A 20 -2.20 -1.06 19.86
N ASP A 21 -1.68 0.09 20.23
CA ASP A 21 -1.94 0.70 21.54
C ASP A 21 -2.32 2.18 21.37
N GLY A 22 -3.64 2.43 21.27
CA GLY A 22 -4.17 3.78 21.20
C GLY A 22 -3.86 4.50 19.90
N ILE A 23 -3.88 3.81 18.76
CA ILE A 23 -3.61 4.40 17.43
C ILE A 23 -4.67 5.44 17.08
N ASP A 24 -4.23 6.64 16.76
CA ASP A 24 -5.00 7.70 16.12
C ASP A 24 -4.47 7.89 14.68
N LEU A 25 -5.31 7.72 13.67
CA LEU A 25 -4.93 7.82 12.25
C LEU A 25 -6.02 8.51 11.46
N THR A 26 -5.64 9.53 10.70
CA THR A 26 -6.49 10.10 9.64
C THR A 26 -5.81 9.94 8.29
N ILE A 27 -6.59 9.70 7.23
CA ILE A 27 -6.11 9.73 5.84
C ILE A 27 -7.15 10.51 5.03
N ALA A 28 -6.70 11.57 4.35
CA ALA A 28 -7.56 12.37 3.49
C ALA A 28 -7.85 11.64 2.16
N ALA A 29 -8.93 12.02 1.49
CA ALA A 29 -9.22 11.52 0.16
C ALA A 29 -8.08 11.89 -0.81
N GLY A 30 -7.57 10.91 -1.56
CA GLY A 30 -6.47 11.08 -2.51
C GLY A 30 -5.08 11.23 -1.89
N GLU A 31 -4.94 11.17 -0.56
CA GLU A 31 -3.65 11.22 0.12
C GLU A 31 -2.90 9.89 -0.01
N PHE A 32 -1.59 9.96 -0.26
CA PHE A 32 -0.71 8.80 -0.26
C PHE A 32 0.10 8.77 1.06
N VAL A 33 -0.21 7.84 1.93
CA VAL A 33 0.47 7.66 3.23
C VAL A 33 1.34 6.40 3.19
N ALA A 34 2.58 6.49 3.64
CA ALA A 34 3.43 5.32 3.89
C ALA A 34 3.51 5.02 5.38
N LEU A 35 3.50 3.74 5.71
CA LEU A 35 3.66 3.22 7.06
C LEU A 35 4.95 2.40 7.14
N LEU A 36 5.93 2.94 7.81
CA LEU A 36 7.22 2.31 8.13
C LEU A 36 7.19 1.71 9.54
N GLY A 37 8.11 0.81 9.80
CA GLY A 37 8.33 0.23 11.13
C GLY A 37 9.04 -1.11 11.05
N ARG A 38 9.62 -1.54 12.17
CA ARG A 38 10.32 -2.82 12.27
C ARG A 38 9.38 -4.01 12.10
N SER A 39 9.93 -5.19 11.84
CA SER A 39 9.15 -6.44 11.87
C SER A 39 8.50 -6.60 13.24
N GLY A 40 7.21 -6.98 13.26
CA GLY A 40 6.44 -7.14 14.49
C GLY A 40 5.90 -5.85 15.11
N SER A 41 6.12 -4.66 14.53
CA SER A 41 5.63 -3.38 15.10
C SER A 41 4.11 -3.19 15.04
N GLY A 42 3.37 -4.06 14.32
CA GLY A 42 1.90 -3.98 14.21
C GLY A 42 1.37 -3.50 12.85
N LYS A 43 2.23 -3.20 11.86
CA LYS A 43 1.82 -2.68 10.53
C LYS A 43 0.76 -3.54 9.83
N SER A 44 1.01 -4.85 9.71
CA SER A 44 0.06 -5.76 9.05
C SER A 44 -1.22 -5.95 9.86
N THR A 45 -1.16 -5.79 11.20
CA THR A 45 -2.36 -5.79 12.05
C THR A 45 -3.21 -4.55 11.77
N LEU A 46 -2.58 -3.36 11.73
CA LEU A 46 -3.28 -2.12 11.38
C LEU A 46 -3.89 -2.21 9.98
N LEU A 47 -3.12 -2.69 8.99
CA LEU A 47 -3.61 -2.87 7.62
C LEU A 47 -4.82 -3.81 7.57
N ARG A 48 -4.81 -4.93 8.33
CA ARG A 48 -5.94 -5.87 8.39
C ARG A 48 -7.20 -5.24 8.99
N VAL A 49 -7.06 -4.41 10.02
CA VAL A 49 -8.19 -3.65 10.58
C VAL A 49 -8.76 -2.69 9.55
N LEU A 50 -7.90 -1.92 8.86
CA LEU A 50 -8.32 -1.01 7.79
C LEU A 50 -9.00 -1.75 6.63
N ALA A 51 -8.53 -2.96 6.32
CA ALA A 51 -9.13 -3.81 5.30
C ALA A 51 -10.50 -4.41 5.72
N GLY A 52 -10.87 -4.33 7.00
CA GLY A 52 -12.04 -5.03 7.57
C GLY A 52 -11.86 -6.53 7.63
N LEU A 53 -10.61 -7.00 7.77
CA LEU A 53 -10.23 -8.41 7.92
C LEU A 53 -9.95 -8.79 9.37
N ASP A 54 -9.91 -7.82 10.26
CA ASP A 54 -9.75 -7.98 11.71
C ASP A 54 -10.57 -6.89 12.41
N ASP A 55 -11.22 -7.26 13.50
CA ASP A 55 -11.98 -6.34 14.33
C ASP A 55 -11.11 -5.92 15.53
N ALA A 56 -11.08 -4.62 15.80
CA ALA A 56 -10.34 -4.07 16.91
C ALA A 56 -11.12 -2.95 17.59
N PRO A 57 -11.15 -2.89 18.92
CA PRO A 57 -11.82 -1.82 19.65
C PRO A 57 -11.14 -0.46 19.37
N ALA A 58 -11.97 0.55 19.16
CA ALA A 58 -11.56 1.92 18.95
C ALA A 58 -12.63 2.87 19.52
N ARG A 59 -12.22 4.08 19.93
CA ARG A 59 -13.17 5.13 20.30
C ARG A 59 -13.95 5.62 19.08
N GLN A 60 -13.27 5.65 17.93
CA GLN A 60 -13.85 5.96 16.63
C GLN A 60 -13.15 5.14 15.56
N LEU A 61 -13.94 4.56 14.65
CA LEU A 61 -13.44 3.81 13.50
C LEU A 61 -14.35 4.14 12.30
N ARG A 62 -13.95 5.14 11.51
CA ARG A 62 -14.62 5.50 10.27
C ARG A 62 -13.74 5.12 9.09
N LEU A 63 -14.24 4.24 8.26
CA LEU A 63 -13.56 3.69 7.08
C LEU A 63 -14.49 3.78 5.86
N PRO A 64 -13.97 4.02 4.65
CA PRO A 64 -14.77 3.99 3.43
C PRO A 64 -15.27 2.58 3.14
N GLN A 65 -16.37 2.47 2.40
CA GLN A 65 -16.94 1.16 2.04
C GLN A 65 -16.12 0.45 0.96
N ARG A 66 -15.65 1.19 -0.05
CA ARG A 66 -14.88 0.63 -1.17
C ARG A 66 -13.40 0.63 -0.82
N ARG A 67 -12.94 -0.51 -0.31
CA ARG A 67 -11.54 -0.76 0.06
C ARG A 67 -11.01 -1.92 -0.74
N SER A 68 -9.75 -1.83 -1.18
CA SER A 68 -9.04 -2.91 -1.84
C SER A 68 -7.66 -3.11 -1.21
N VAL A 69 -7.19 -4.36 -1.21
CA VAL A 69 -5.88 -4.73 -0.66
C VAL A 69 -5.07 -5.40 -1.74
N VAL A 70 -3.81 -4.98 -1.87
CA VAL A 70 -2.76 -5.70 -2.59
C VAL A 70 -1.80 -6.24 -1.54
N PHE A 71 -1.68 -7.55 -1.46
CA PHE A 71 -0.81 -8.22 -0.51
C PHE A 71 0.59 -8.41 -1.09
N GLN A 72 1.56 -8.69 -0.23
CA GLN A 72 2.92 -9.04 -0.61
C GLN A 72 2.95 -10.22 -1.61
N GLU A 73 2.16 -11.27 -1.32
CA GLU A 73 1.86 -12.30 -2.31
C GLU A 73 0.66 -11.90 -3.16
N PRO A 74 0.69 -11.99 -4.49
CA PRO A 74 -0.39 -11.57 -5.38
C PRO A 74 -1.75 -12.23 -5.12
N ARG A 75 -1.77 -13.43 -4.52
CA ARG A 75 -2.97 -14.21 -4.18
C ARG A 75 -3.94 -14.32 -5.36
N LEU A 76 -3.41 -14.56 -6.55
CA LEU A 76 -4.22 -14.87 -7.72
C LEU A 76 -4.74 -16.30 -7.59
N MET A 77 -5.99 -16.52 -8.03
CA MET A 77 -6.57 -17.86 -8.08
C MET A 77 -5.96 -18.65 -9.22
N PRO A 78 -5.20 -19.73 -8.95
CA PRO A 78 -4.43 -20.42 -9.98
C PRO A 78 -5.30 -21.13 -11.03
N TRP A 79 -6.57 -21.39 -10.71
CA TRP A 79 -7.56 -22.01 -11.60
C TRP A 79 -8.40 -20.98 -12.40
N LYS A 80 -8.03 -19.71 -12.40
CA LYS A 80 -8.65 -18.65 -13.19
C LYS A 80 -7.60 -17.98 -14.06
N THR A 81 -7.99 -17.57 -15.26
CA THR A 81 -7.13 -16.73 -16.09
C THR A 81 -6.85 -15.38 -15.44
N VAL A 82 -5.88 -14.64 -15.94
CA VAL A 82 -5.54 -13.30 -15.41
C VAL A 82 -6.76 -12.38 -15.48
N VAL A 83 -7.45 -12.30 -16.61
CA VAL A 83 -8.66 -11.46 -16.74
C VAL A 83 -9.76 -11.90 -15.79
N ASP A 84 -9.97 -13.21 -15.59
CA ASP A 84 -10.98 -13.71 -14.66
C ASP A 84 -10.61 -13.47 -13.19
N ASN A 85 -9.33 -13.39 -12.86
CA ASN A 85 -8.86 -12.92 -11.57
C ASN A 85 -9.18 -11.44 -11.34
N VAL A 86 -8.99 -10.60 -12.35
CA VAL A 86 -9.26 -9.16 -12.27
C VAL A 86 -10.76 -8.88 -12.17
N THR A 87 -11.62 -9.64 -12.88
CA THR A 87 -13.09 -9.50 -12.78
C THR A 87 -13.67 -10.00 -11.47
N LEU A 88 -12.88 -10.66 -10.62
CA LEU A 88 -13.38 -11.29 -9.41
C LEU A 88 -14.09 -10.29 -8.47
N GLY A 89 -15.39 -10.54 -8.21
CA GLY A 89 -16.22 -9.70 -7.34
C GLY A 89 -16.74 -8.41 -7.99
N VAL A 90 -16.48 -8.18 -9.26
CA VAL A 90 -17.09 -7.08 -10.04
C VAL A 90 -18.47 -7.52 -10.52
N LYS A 91 -19.53 -6.92 -9.94
CA LYS A 91 -20.94 -7.25 -10.26
C LYS A 91 -21.52 -6.30 -11.34
N ARG A 92 -20.82 -6.17 -12.47
CA ARG A 92 -21.23 -5.29 -13.57
C ARG A 92 -21.27 -6.10 -14.88
N ARG A 93 -22.19 -5.75 -15.81
CA ARG A 93 -22.29 -6.43 -17.11
C ARG A 93 -21.05 -6.22 -17.98
N ASP A 94 -20.37 -5.10 -17.83
CA ASP A 94 -19.15 -4.69 -18.53
C ASP A 94 -17.86 -5.08 -17.79
N ALA A 95 -17.93 -5.95 -16.77
CA ALA A 95 -16.79 -6.34 -15.92
C ALA A 95 -15.57 -6.79 -16.73
N ARG A 96 -15.77 -7.55 -17.82
CA ARG A 96 -14.66 -8.03 -18.66
C ARG A 96 -13.97 -6.88 -19.42
N SER A 97 -14.74 -5.92 -19.92
CA SER A 97 -14.19 -4.73 -20.60
C SER A 97 -13.38 -3.87 -19.63
N ILE A 98 -13.92 -3.64 -18.42
CA ILE A 98 -13.22 -2.89 -17.37
C ILE A 98 -11.93 -3.61 -16.95
N ALA A 99 -11.97 -4.93 -16.81
CA ALA A 99 -10.79 -5.73 -16.49
C ALA A 99 -9.72 -5.68 -17.60
N THR A 100 -10.14 -5.70 -18.87
CA THR A 100 -9.23 -5.56 -20.01
C THR A 100 -8.52 -4.19 -19.97
N GLN A 101 -9.25 -3.12 -19.71
CA GLN A 101 -8.68 -1.78 -19.56
C GLN A 101 -7.73 -1.71 -18.34
N ALA A 102 -8.11 -2.27 -17.19
CA ALA A 102 -7.24 -2.32 -16.02
C ALA A 102 -5.95 -3.12 -16.28
N LEU A 103 -6.01 -4.19 -17.08
CA LEU A 103 -4.83 -4.94 -17.51
C LEU A 103 -3.96 -4.15 -18.52
N GLU A 104 -4.56 -3.34 -19.37
CA GLU A 104 -3.83 -2.42 -20.23
C GLU A 104 -3.09 -1.36 -19.42
N ASP A 105 -3.76 -0.76 -18.43
CA ASP A 105 -3.19 0.24 -17.54
C ASP A 105 -1.95 -0.27 -16.77
N VAL A 106 -1.88 -1.58 -16.50
CA VAL A 106 -0.71 -2.21 -15.87
C VAL A 106 0.24 -2.90 -16.86
N GLY A 107 0.04 -2.72 -18.18
CA GLY A 107 0.89 -3.27 -19.23
C GLY A 107 0.80 -4.80 -19.38
N LEU A 108 -0.37 -5.39 -19.11
CA LEU A 108 -0.61 -6.84 -19.15
C LEU A 108 -1.65 -7.27 -20.20
N SER A 109 -1.98 -6.44 -21.20
CA SER A 109 -2.96 -6.78 -22.25
C SER A 109 -2.63 -8.11 -22.95
N HIS A 110 -1.33 -8.39 -23.18
CA HIS A 110 -0.85 -9.61 -23.83
C HIS A 110 -0.96 -10.85 -22.95
N ARG A 111 -1.24 -10.71 -21.64
CA ARG A 111 -1.30 -11.80 -20.65
C ARG A 111 -2.72 -12.06 -20.14
N GLN A 112 -3.74 -11.41 -20.67
CA GLN A 112 -5.12 -11.49 -20.15
C GLN A 112 -5.67 -12.92 -20.06
N ASN A 113 -5.30 -13.80 -20.99
CA ASN A 113 -5.73 -15.20 -21.04
C ASN A 113 -4.69 -16.17 -20.42
N ALA A 114 -3.58 -15.67 -19.89
CA ALA A 114 -2.56 -16.48 -19.23
C ALA A 114 -3.08 -17.03 -17.89
N TRP A 115 -2.44 -18.09 -17.40
CA TRP A 115 -2.66 -18.64 -16.06
C TRP A 115 -1.68 -18.04 -15.07
N PRO A 116 -2.07 -17.80 -13.81
CA PRO A 116 -1.20 -17.18 -12.80
C PRO A 116 0.16 -17.84 -12.64
N LEU A 117 0.22 -19.17 -12.70
CA LEU A 117 1.48 -19.93 -12.56
C LEU A 117 2.46 -19.71 -13.72
N THR A 118 2.04 -19.11 -14.82
CA THR A 118 2.91 -18.79 -15.97
C THR A 118 3.41 -17.34 -15.95
N LEU A 119 3.04 -16.57 -14.93
CA LEU A 119 3.44 -15.18 -14.78
C LEU A 119 4.77 -15.08 -14.01
N SER A 120 5.60 -14.12 -14.38
CA SER A 120 6.68 -13.66 -13.51
C SER A 120 6.11 -13.01 -12.24
N GLY A 121 6.94 -12.90 -11.18
CA GLY A 121 6.50 -12.23 -9.93
C GLY A 121 6.00 -10.81 -10.16
N GLY A 122 6.67 -10.03 -11.01
CA GLY A 122 6.25 -8.68 -11.37
C GLY A 122 4.95 -8.66 -12.18
N GLU A 123 4.73 -9.60 -13.11
CA GLU A 123 3.44 -9.72 -13.83
C GLU A 123 2.31 -10.09 -12.88
N ALA A 124 2.54 -11.02 -11.97
CA ALA A 124 1.55 -11.45 -10.98
C ALA A 124 1.17 -10.29 -10.05
N GLN A 125 2.14 -9.48 -9.62
CA GLN A 125 1.89 -8.31 -8.77
C GLN A 125 1.12 -7.21 -9.52
N ARG A 126 1.43 -6.96 -10.80
CA ARG A 126 0.65 -6.04 -11.65
C ARG A 126 -0.79 -6.52 -11.85
N ALA A 127 -1.01 -7.81 -12.04
CA ALA A 127 -2.35 -8.38 -12.12
C ALA A 127 -3.13 -8.22 -10.80
N ALA A 128 -2.48 -8.38 -9.64
CA ALA A 128 -3.09 -8.13 -8.35
C ALA A 128 -3.46 -6.64 -8.16
N LEU A 129 -2.61 -5.72 -8.64
CA LEU A 129 -2.89 -4.28 -8.63
C LEU A 129 -4.09 -3.93 -9.53
N ALA A 130 -4.16 -4.48 -10.76
CA ALA A 130 -5.31 -4.31 -11.64
C ALA A 130 -6.60 -4.83 -10.98
N ARG A 131 -6.55 -6.00 -10.34
CA ARG A 131 -7.69 -6.57 -9.58
C ARG A 131 -8.15 -5.67 -8.44
N ALA A 132 -7.23 -4.97 -7.78
CA ALA A 132 -7.57 -4.04 -6.71
C ALA A 132 -8.25 -2.78 -7.27
N LEU A 133 -7.73 -2.22 -8.38
CA LEU A 133 -8.19 -0.96 -8.96
C LEU A 133 -9.50 -1.09 -9.74
N VAL A 134 -9.79 -2.24 -10.36
CA VAL A 134 -11.03 -2.46 -11.12
C VAL A 134 -12.30 -2.25 -10.29
N ARG A 135 -12.17 -2.26 -8.96
CA ARG A 135 -13.25 -2.01 -8.00
C ARG A 135 -13.43 -0.53 -7.65
N GLU A 136 -12.65 0.35 -8.27
CA GLU A 136 -12.65 1.79 -8.01
C GLU A 136 -12.60 2.10 -6.51
N PRO A 137 -11.56 1.62 -5.78
CA PRO A 137 -11.50 1.78 -4.32
C PRO A 137 -11.34 3.25 -3.94
N GLU A 138 -11.99 3.63 -2.84
CA GLU A 138 -11.74 4.92 -2.17
C GLU A 138 -10.45 4.84 -1.34
N LEU A 139 -10.14 3.63 -0.78
CA LEU A 139 -8.92 3.34 -0.04
C LEU A 139 -8.22 2.12 -0.63
N LEU A 140 -6.99 2.31 -1.07
CA LEU A 140 -6.09 1.26 -1.55
C LEU A 140 -5.04 0.95 -0.48
N LEU A 141 -5.02 -0.28 -0.02
CA LEU A 141 -4.08 -0.79 0.97
C LEU A 141 -3.02 -1.65 0.27
N LEU A 142 -1.76 -1.30 0.44
CA LEU A 142 -0.61 -1.98 -0.18
C LEU A 142 0.26 -2.58 0.94
N ASP A 143 0.30 -3.91 1.05
CA ASP A 143 1.07 -4.63 2.07
C ASP A 143 2.37 -5.16 1.46
N GLU A 144 3.46 -4.45 1.63
CA GLU A 144 4.80 -4.74 1.09
C GLU A 144 4.78 -5.17 -0.40
N PRO A 145 4.13 -4.41 -1.29
CA PRO A 145 3.81 -4.87 -2.65
C PRO A 145 5.04 -5.06 -3.55
N PHE A 146 6.20 -4.58 -3.11
CA PHE A 146 7.44 -4.60 -3.90
C PHE A 146 8.51 -5.54 -3.32
N ALA A 147 8.29 -6.14 -2.14
CA ALA A 147 9.31 -6.88 -1.40
C ALA A 147 9.88 -8.09 -2.16
N ALA A 148 9.07 -8.78 -2.97
CA ALA A 148 9.49 -9.96 -3.73
C ALA A 148 10.07 -9.64 -5.12
N LEU A 149 10.27 -8.35 -5.47
CA LEU A 149 10.70 -7.92 -6.79
C LEU A 149 12.20 -7.63 -6.83
N ASP A 150 12.83 -7.93 -7.97
CA ASP A 150 14.19 -7.46 -8.25
C ASP A 150 14.24 -5.92 -8.36
N ALA A 151 15.43 -5.35 -8.26
CA ALA A 151 15.63 -3.91 -8.19
C ALA A 151 15.06 -3.15 -9.40
N LEU A 152 15.23 -3.66 -10.63
CA LEU A 152 14.74 -2.98 -11.84
C LEU A 152 13.22 -3.09 -11.96
N THR A 153 12.66 -4.25 -11.67
CA THR A 153 11.21 -4.46 -11.64
C THR A 153 10.55 -3.60 -10.57
N ARG A 154 11.19 -3.48 -9.39
CA ARG A 154 10.74 -2.60 -8.30
C ARG A 154 10.64 -1.14 -8.73
N LEU A 155 11.69 -0.60 -9.36
CA LEU A 155 11.67 0.79 -9.86
C LEU A 155 10.55 1.04 -10.87
N ARG A 156 10.32 0.09 -11.79
CA ARG A 156 9.20 0.17 -12.76
C ARG A 156 7.83 0.13 -12.05
N MET A 157 7.72 -0.68 -11.00
CA MET A 157 6.49 -0.79 -10.22
C MET A 157 6.21 0.49 -9.42
N HIS A 158 7.23 1.18 -8.90
CA HIS A 158 7.04 2.48 -8.25
C HIS A 158 6.43 3.50 -9.22
N GLY A 159 6.99 3.62 -10.44
CA GLY A 159 6.43 4.48 -11.48
C GLY A 159 4.98 4.11 -11.81
N LEU A 160 4.71 2.83 -12.04
CA LEU A 160 3.36 2.34 -12.35
C LEU A 160 2.36 2.65 -11.23
N VAL A 161 2.71 2.39 -9.97
CA VAL A 161 1.83 2.70 -8.82
C VAL A 161 1.57 4.19 -8.72
N PHE A 162 2.58 5.02 -8.95
CA PHE A 162 2.45 6.47 -8.95
C PHE A 162 1.51 6.96 -10.08
N ASP A 163 1.69 6.48 -11.31
CA ASP A 163 0.85 6.84 -12.46
C ASP A 163 -0.62 6.43 -12.23
N LEU A 164 -0.84 5.22 -11.70
CA LEU A 164 -2.17 4.74 -11.37
C LEU A 164 -2.81 5.54 -10.22
N TRP A 165 -2.03 5.91 -9.21
CA TRP A 165 -2.50 6.78 -8.13
C TRP A 165 -2.88 8.17 -8.67
N GLN A 166 -2.07 8.76 -9.55
CA GLN A 166 -2.40 10.04 -10.19
C GLN A 166 -3.68 9.95 -11.03
N LYS A 167 -3.87 8.84 -11.75
CA LYS A 167 -5.03 8.61 -12.61
C LYS A 167 -6.34 8.43 -11.84
N HIS A 168 -6.31 7.62 -10.78
CA HIS A 168 -7.50 7.19 -10.04
C HIS A 168 -7.74 7.92 -8.73
N ARG A 169 -6.70 8.54 -8.16
CA ARG A 169 -6.74 9.32 -6.91
C ARG A 169 -7.41 8.64 -5.72
N PRO A 170 -7.23 7.32 -5.48
CA PRO A 170 -7.63 6.73 -4.21
C PRO A 170 -6.80 7.31 -3.08
N ALA A 171 -7.31 7.29 -1.84
CA ALA A 171 -6.43 7.34 -0.68
C ALA A 171 -5.59 6.05 -0.65
N VAL A 172 -4.30 6.15 -0.31
CA VAL A 172 -3.39 5.00 -0.28
C VAL A 172 -2.75 4.88 1.09
N LEU A 173 -2.70 3.67 1.64
CA LEU A 173 -1.77 3.31 2.71
C LEU A 173 -0.81 2.24 2.20
N LEU A 174 0.45 2.61 2.06
CA LEU A 174 1.56 1.72 1.71
C LEU A 174 2.27 1.26 2.98
N VAL A 175 2.20 -0.02 3.28
CA VAL A 175 3.06 -0.65 4.29
C VAL A 175 4.34 -1.09 3.60
N THR A 176 5.48 -0.63 4.09
CA THR A 176 6.79 -1.02 3.60
C THR A 176 7.85 -0.95 4.70
N HIS A 177 8.97 -1.60 4.51
CA HIS A 177 10.19 -1.46 5.31
C HIS A 177 11.29 -0.67 4.57
N ASP A 178 11.06 -0.29 3.32
CA ASP A 178 12.00 0.48 2.49
C ASP A 178 11.70 1.98 2.60
N VAL A 179 12.63 2.71 3.23
CA VAL A 179 12.54 4.16 3.43
C VAL A 179 12.50 4.90 2.10
N GLY A 180 13.26 4.43 1.12
CA GLY A 180 13.30 5.03 -0.21
C GLY A 180 11.97 4.89 -0.97
N GLU A 181 11.23 3.79 -0.80
CA GLU A 181 9.87 3.62 -1.33
C GLU A 181 8.94 4.66 -0.71
N ALA A 182 8.98 4.80 0.62
CA ALA A 182 8.15 5.74 1.35
C ALA A 182 8.39 7.19 0.89
N ILE A 183 9.65 7.62 0.78
CA ILE A 183 10.01 8.97 0.32
C ILE A 183 9.58 9.19 -1.13
N THR A 184 9.77 8.19 -1.99
CA THR A 184 9.47 8.31 -3.43
C THR A 184 7.97 8.48 -3.69
N LEU A 185 7.12 7.79 -2.94
CA LEU A 185 5.69 7.66 -3.27
C LEU A 185 4.77 8.48 -2.36
N ALA A 186 5.08 8.61 -1.06
CA ALA A 186 4.10 9.09 -0.10
C ALA A 186 4.14 10.60 0.12
N ASP A 187 2.96 11.22 0.29
CA ASP A 187 2.82 12.61 0.75
C ASP A 187 3.15 12.74 2.24
N ARG A 188 2.90 11.65 3.00
CA ARG A 188 3.12 11.57 4.44
C ARG A 188 3.64 10.20 4.84
N ILE A 189 4.61 10.18 5.74
CA ILE A 189 5.25 8.97 6.25
C ILE A 189 4.99 8.88 7.75
N LEU A 190 4.51 7.73 8.18
CA LEU A 190 4.31 7.38 9.59
C LEU A 190 5.27 6.26 9.98
N VAL A 191 5.86 6.35 11.16
CA VAL A 191 6.66 5.27 11.75
C VAL A 191 5.87 4.64 12.88
N LEU A 192 5.70 3.32 12.82
CA LEU A 192 5.04 2.52 13.85
C LEU A 192 6.08 1.71 14.59
N ASP A 193 6.20 1.92 15.90
CA ASP A 193 7.04 1.10 16.77
C ASP A 193 6.34 0.87 18.11
N GLY A 194 6.51 -0.33 18.70
CA GLY A 194 5.87 -0.71 19.94
C GLY A 194 4.34 -0.53 19.96
N GLY A 195 3.69 -0.64 18.81
CA GLY A 195 2.24 -0.50 18.68
C GLY A 195 1.74 0.95 18.65
N ARG A 196 2.61 1.95 18.56
CA ARG A 196 2.28 3.38 18.54
C ARG A 196 2.98 4.09 17.39
N PHE A 197 2.42 5.20 16.91
CA PHE A 197 3.16 6.07 16.00
C PHE A 197 4.18 6.87 16.79
N THR A 198 5.46 6.71 16.41
CA THR A 198 6.59 7.41 17.05
C THR A 198 7.00 8.63 16.23
N LYS A 199 6.73 8.64 14.94
CA LYS A 199 7.11 9.72 14.03
C LYS A 199 6.08 9.93 12.93
N GLU A 200 5.89 11.18 12.55
CA GLU A 200 5.16 11.58 11.35
C GLU A 200 5.98 12.62 10.58
N ILE A 201 6.18 12.39 9.28
CA ILE A 201 6.90 13.31 8.39
C ILE A 201 6.02 13.60 7.17
N ARG A 202 5.84 14.88 6.84
CA ARG A 202 5.27 15.31 5.56
C ARG A 202 6.39 15.50 4.55
N VAL A 203 6.22 14.89 3.38
CA VAL A 203 7.20 14.97 2.29
C VAL A 203 6.79 16.11 1.36
N SER A 204 7.48 17.24 1.48
CA SER A 204 7.19 18.47 0.71
C SER A 204 7.89 18.53 -0.65
N LEU A 205 8.36 17.39 -1.15
CA LEU A 205 9.04 17.28 -2.45
C LEU A 205 8.04 17.07 -3.57
N ASP A 206 8.20 17.80 -4.67
CA ASP A 206 7.42 17.63 -5.89
C ASP A 206 7.77 16.31 -6.60
N HIS A 207 6.77 15.72 -7.27
CA HIS A 207 6.99 14.56 -8.11
C HIS A 207 7.42 14.92 -9.54
N PRO A 208 8.29 14.12 -10.20
CA PRO A 208 8.91 12.88 -9.73
C PRO A 208 10.07 13.14 -8.76
N ARG A 209 10.04 12.51 -7.61
CA ARG A 209 11.06 12.70 -6.56
C ARG A 209 12.35 11.97 -6.90
N ARG A 210 13.48 12.61 -6.66
CA ARG A 210 14.82 12.04 -6.86
C ARG A 210 15.43 11.74 -5.51
N ARG A 211 15.98 10.52 -5.33
CA ARG A 211 16.72 10.15 -4.11
C ARG A 211 17.94 11.03 -3.86
N SER A 212 18.48 11.66 -4.90
CA SER A 212 19.61 12.60 -4.79
C SER A 212 19.22 14.01 -4.34
N ASP A 213 17.93 14.27 -4.10
CA ASP A 213 17.47 15.54 -3.54
C ASP A 213 17.99 15.68 -2.11
N PRO A 214 18.60 16.82 -1.73
CA PRO A 214 19.11 17.05 -0.37
C PRO A 214 18.04 16.87 0.71
N GLU A 215 16.82 17.28 0.44
CA GLU A 215 15.70 17.11 1.38
C GLU A 215 15.29 15.64 1.49
N ALA A 216 15.29 14.86 0.39
CA ALA A 216 15.06 13.43 0.43
C ALA A 216 16.13 12.72 1.28
N THR A 217 17.40 13.09 1.11
CA THR A 217 18.51 12.54 1.90
C THR A 217 18.36 12.89 3.39
N ARG A 218 17.92 14.10 3.72
CA ARG A 218 17.65 14.51 5.10
C ARG A 218 16.52 13.68 5.73
N ILE A 219 15.42 13.51 5.01
CA ILE A 219 14.28 12.70 5.46
C ILE A 219 14.71 11.23 5.64
N GLU A 220 15.51 10.68 4.72
CA GLU A 220 16.04 9.32 4.82
C GLU A 220 16.87 9.12 6.08
N ALA A 221 17.81 10.03 6.36
CA ALA A 221 18.62 9.97 7.57
C ALA A 221 17.78 10.05 8.86
N GLU A 222 16.77 10.92 8.89
CA GLU A 222 15.84 11.06 10.01
C GLU A 222 15.03 9.76 10.24
N LEU A 223 14.50 9.15 9.18
CA LEU A 223 13.74 7.91 9.26
C LEU A 223 14.61 6.72 9.66
N LEU A 224 15.85 6.61 9.14
CA LEU A 224 16.79 5.55 9.51
C LEU A 224 17.13 5.64 11.00
N THR A 225 17.39 6.84 11.51
CA THR A 225 17.62 7.06 12.94
C THR A 225 16.43 6.60 13.79
N GLU A 226 15.22 6.98 13.40
CA GLU A 226 13.98 6.58 14.11
C GLU A 226 13.78 5.06 14.08
N LEU A 227 14.13 4.40 12.96
CA LEU A 227 14.09 2.94 12.83
C LEU A 227 15.25 2.24 13.56
N GLY A 228 16.16 2.99 14.20
CA GLY A 228 17.32 2.49 14.95
C GLY A 228 18.40 1.88 14.06
N VAL A 229 18.51 2.37 12.83
CA VAL A 229 19.62 2.07 11.93
C VAL A 229 20.60 3.24 12.05
N GLU A 230 21.76 3.00 12.70
CA GLU A 230 22.82 4.00 12.72
C GLU A 230 23.34 4.22 11.29
N PRO A 231 23.47 5.47 10.81
CA PRO A 231 24.13 5.71 9.54
C PRO A 231 25.57 5.17 9.65
N LEU A 232 25.92 4.26 8.73
CA LEU A 232 27.30 3.81 8.58
C LEU A 232 28.15 5.07 8.43
N HIS A 233 29.10 5.26 9.35
CA HIS A 233 30.02 6.39 9.32
C HIS A 233 30.67 6.45 7.93
N ALA A 234 30.37 7.51 7.19
CA ALA A 234 31.05 7.88 5.95
C ALA A 234 32.41 8.48 6.26
#